data_31e0147d3c3c91cc9fac3d3a51fa8f47
#
_entry.id   31e0147d3c3c91cc9fac3d3a51fa8f47
#
_cell.length_a   1.000
_cell.length_b   1.000
_cell.length_c   1.000
_cell.angle_alpha   90.00
_cell.angle_beta   90.00
_cell.angle_gamma   90.00
#
_symmetry.space_group_name_H-M   'P 1'
#
loop_
_entity.id
_entity.type
_entity.pdbx_description
1 polymer ?
#
loop_
_entity_poly.entity_id
_entity_poly.type
_entity_poly.pdbx_seq_one_letter_code
_entity_poly.pdbx_strand_id
1 'polypeptide(L)'
;MLSISDKDFNFIMENDISEIFDLLHKYSVKVNLIKNSAISFTVCIEDNFNNFDELIQELIEKYKVLYNKELTLYTIRHFTEEAIDKIESNKKVLIKQLSRETAQIVVQS
;
A
#
# COMPACT_ATOMS: atom_id res chain seq x y z
N MET A 1 -1.60 4.73 -1.69
CA MET A 1 -1.27 3.78 -0.62
C MET A 1 -2.32 3.85 0.47
N LEU A 2 -2.81 2.70 0.89
CA LEU A 2 -3.77 2.59 1.99
C LEU A 2 -3.12 1.92 3.17
N SER A 3 -3.26 2.50 4.36
CA SER A 3 -2.88 1.87 5.61
C SER A 3 -4.13 1.67 6.45
N ILE A 4 -4.44 0.42 6.76
CA ILE A 4 -5.67 0.02 7.40
C ILE A 4 -5.34 -0.59 8.76
N SER A 5 -5.93 -0.07 9.83
CA SER A 5 -5.75 -0.58 11.18
C SER A 5 -7.08 -0.65 11.90
N ASP A 6 -7.12 -1.43 12.98
CA ASP A 6 -8.30 -1.49 13.83
C ASP A 6 -8.52 -0.15 14.55
N LYS A 7 -9.78 0.24 14.77
CA LYS A 7 -10.09 1.52 15.41
C LYS A 7 -9.57 1.62 16.84
N ASP A 8 -9.47 0.51 17.54
CA ASP A 8 -8.96 0.42 18.90
C ASP A 8 -7.50 -0.06 18.95
N PHE A 9 -6.82 -0.09 17.81
CA PHE A 9 -5.42 -0.54 17.66
C PHE A 9 -5.19 -1.98 18.11
N ASN A 10 -6.20 -2.85 18.00
CA ASN A 10 -6.05 -4.28 18.16
C ASN A 10 -5.28 -4.89 17.00
N PHE A 11 -4.89 -6.15 17.13
CA PHE A 11 -4.22 -6.85 16.03
C PHE A 11 -5.14 -7.00 14.83
N ILE A 12 -4.56 -6.88 13.64
CA ILE A 12 -5.25 -7.23 12.40
C ILE A 12 -5.18 -8.75 12.23
N MET A 13 -6.33 -9.39 12.19
CA MET A 13 -6.46 -10.84 12.12
C MET A 13 -6.74 -11.29 10.68
N GLU A 14 -6.63 -12.60 10.43
CA GLU A 14 -6.88 -13.18 9.11
C GLU A 14 -8.27 -12.85 8.56
N ASN A 15 -9.29 -12.82 9.42
CA ASN A 15 -10.65 -12.46 9.01
C ASN A 15 -10.73 -11.02 8.52
N ASP A 16 -10.01 -10.12 9.17
CA ASP A 16 -9.95 -8.71 8.77
C ASP A 16 -9.30 -8.56 7.40
N ILE A 17 -8.19 -9.26 7.19
CA ILE A 17 -7.47 -9.22 5.91
C ILE A 17 -8.34 -9.77 4.79
N SER A 18 -9.04 -10.88 5.03
CA SER A 18 -9.96 -11.46 4.05
C SER A 18 -11.07 -10.48 3.68
N GLU A 19 -11.67 -9.81 4.67
CA GLU A 19 -12.70 -8.80 4.43
C GLU A 19 -12.16 -7.62 3.60
N ILE A 20 -10.96 -7.16 3.91
CA ILE A 20 -10.31 -6.07 3.18
C ILE A 20 -10.09 -6.47 1.72
N PHE A 21 -9.58 -7.67 1.46
CA PHE A 21 -9.39 -8.14 0.09
C PHE A 21 -10.71 -8.30 -0.66
N ASP A 22 -11.77 -8.75 0.00
CA ASP A 22 -13.10 -8.83 -0.61
C ASP A 22 -13.59 -7.45 -1.07
N LEU A 23 -13.37 -6.42 -0.25
CA LEU A 23 -13.72 -5.05 -0.62
C LEU A 23 -12.87 -4.54 -1.79
N LEU A 24 -11.58 -4.79 -1.77
CA LEU A 24 -10.69 -4.42 -2.87
C LEU A 24 -11.14 -5.06 -4.18
N HIS A 25 -11.53 -6.33 -4.13
CA HIS A 25 -12.06 -7.04 -5.29
C HIS A 25 -13.41 -6.46 -5.74
N LYS A 26 -14.30 -6.18 -4.79
CA LYS A 26 -15.62 -5.60 -5.08
C LYS A 26 -15.51 -4.29 -5.88
N TYR A 27 -14.54 -3.46 -5.56
CA TYR A 27 -14.35 -2.18 -6.22
C TYR A 27 -13.33 -2.25 -7.36
N SER A 28 -12.91 -3.44 -7.73
CA SER A 28 -12.02 -3.69 -8.89
C SER A 28 -10.71 -2.89 -8.85
N VAL A 29 -10.16 -2.71 -7.66
CA VAL A 29 -8.84 -2.08 -7.53
C VAL A 29 -7.75 -3.14 -7.60
N LYS A 30 -6.65 -2.79 -8.28
CA LYS A 30 -5.50 -3.68 -8.41
C LYS A 30 -4.53 -3.44 -7.27
N VAL A 31 -4.08 -4.51 -6.63
CA VAL A 31 -3.08 -4.45 -5.56
C VAL A 31 -1.69 -4.67 -6.16
N ASN A 32 -0.79 -3.71 -5.99
CA ASN A 32 0.57 -3.78 -6.52
C ASN A 32 1.60 -4.18 -5.47
N LEU A 33 1.36 -3.83 -4.22
CA LEU A 33 2.31 -4.09 -3.15
C LEU A 33 1.57 -4.23 -1.83
N ILE A 34 2.02 -5.16 -0.98
CA ILE A 34 1.43 -5.43 0.33
C ILE A 34 2.53 -5.37 1.39
N LYS A 35 2.26 -4.67 2.48
CA LYS A 35 3.11 -4.68 3.67
C LYS A 35 2.25 -4.91 4.90
N ASN A 36 2.51 -6.01 5.61
CA ASN A 36 1.81 -6.36 6.83
C ASN A 36 2.61 -6.00 8.07
N SER A 37 1.91 -5.55 9.10
CA SER A 37 2.43 -5.54 10.46
C SER A 37 1.37 -6.13 11.38
N ALA A 38 1.69 -6.31 12.66
CA ALA A 38 0.74 -6.91 13.61
C ALA A 38 -0.53 -6.07 13.80
N ILE A 39 -0.42 -4.75 13.66
CA ILE A 39 -1.50 -3.80 13.96
C ILE A 39 -2.02 -3.07 12.72
N SER A 40 -1.42 -3.26 11.55
CA SER A 40 -1.85 -2.57 10.34
C SER A 40 -1.61 -3.41 9.09
N PHE A 41 -2.40 -3.12 8.07
CA PHE A 41 -2.30 -3.73 6.75
C PHE A 41 -2.16 -2.59 5.74
N THR A 42 -1.04 -2.56 5.03
CA THR A 42 -0.75 -1.50 4.07
C THR A 42 -0.68 -2.07 2.67
N VAL A 43 -1.39 -1.43 1.74
CA VAL A 43 -1.41 -1.84 0.33
C VAL A 43 -1.19 -0.63 -0.56
N CYS A 44 -0.49 -0.86 -1.67
CA CYS A 44 -0.44 0.10 -2.78
C CYS A 44 -1.38 -0.41 -3.86
N ILE A 45 -2.31 0.40 -4.27
CA ILE A 45 -3.35 0.02 -5.22
C ILE A 45 -3.39 0.93 -6.43
N GLU A 46 -3.91 0.38 -7.53
CA GLU A 46 -4.29 1.16 -8.71
C GLU A 46 -5.80 1.18 -8.80
N ASP A 47 -6.36 2.37 -8.91
CA ASP A 47 -7.79 2.56 -9.10
C ASP A 47 -8.07 2.91 -10.56
N ASN A 48 -8.25 1.88 -11.38
CA ASN A 48 -8.48 2.05 -12.81
C ASN A 48 -9.92 2.44 -13.16
N PHE A 49 -10.83 2.37 -12.19
CA PHE A 49 -12.27 2.59 -12.42
C PHE A 49 -12.84 3.71 -11.56
N ASN A 50 -12.00 4.49 -10.89
CA ASN A 50 -12.41 5.62 -10.04
C ASN A 50 -13.35 5.22 -8.89
N ASN A 51 -13.14 4.05 -8.30
CA ASN A 51 -13.96 3.53 -7.21
C ASN A 51 -13.35 3.80 -5.82
N PHE A 52 -12.26 4.54 -5.76
CA PHE A 52 -11.48 4.75 -4.54
C PHE A 52 -12.31 5.37 -3.41
N ASP A 53 -13.08 6.41 -3.72
CA ASP A 53 -13.86 7.11 -2.69
C ASP A 53 -14.92 6.21 -2.08
N GLU A 54 -15.58 5.37 -2.88
CA GLU A 54 -16.56 4.40 -2.40
C GLU A 54 -15.90 3.33 -1.55
N LEU A 55 -14.74 2.83 -1.96
CA LEU A 55 -13.95 1.87 -1.19
C LEU A 55 -13.58 2.43 0.19
N ILE A 56 -13.09 3.67 0.23
CA ILE A 56 -12.70 4.33 1.47
C ILE A 56 -13.91 4.49 2.40
N GLN A 57 -15.08 4.84 1.89
CA GLN A 57 -16.28 4.98 2.70
C GLN A 57 -16.65 3.67 3.41
N GLU A 58 -16.59 2.55 2.72
CA GLU A 58 -16.85 1.25 3.36
C GLU A 58 -15.79 0.85 4.36
N LEU A 59 -14.52 1.10 4.07
CA LEU A 59 -13.42 0.78 4.99
C LEU A 59 -13.48 1.60 6.27
N ILE A 60 -13.80 2.88 6.18
CA ILE A 60 -13.87 3.79 7.34
C ILE A 60 -14.93 3.36 8.34
N GLU A 61 -15.99 2.69 7.90
CA GLU A 61 -17.04 2.21 8.80
C GLU A 61 -16.49 1.22 9.83
N LYS A 62 -15.50 0.41 9.49
CA LYS A 62 -14.96 -0.65 10.35
C LYS A 62 -13.54 -0.43 10.80
N TYR A 63 -12.75 0.30 10.05
CA TYR A 63 -11.32 0.43 10.27
C TYR A 63 -10.87 1.88 10.31
N LYS A 64 -9.69 2.10 10.91
CA LYS A 64 -9.00 3.37 10.78
C LYS A 64 -8.20 3.33 9.49
N VAL A 65 -8.43 4.27 8.60
CA VAL A 65 -7.82 4.30 7.27
C VAL A 65 -7.02 5.58 7.08
N LEU A 66 -5.75 5.41 6.70
CA LEU A 66 -4.89 6.50 6.25
C LEU A 66 -4.53 6.22 4.81
N TYR A 67 -4.47 7.25 3.97
CA TYR A 67 -4.12 7.06 2.58
C TYR A 67 -3.33 8.23 2.01
N ASN A 68 -2.52 7.91 1.00
CA ASN A 68 -1.80 8.87 0.19
C ASN A 68 -2.14 8.64 -1.27
N LYS A 69 -2.32 9.70 -2.03
CA LYS A 69 -2.56 9.65 -3.48
C LYS A 69 -1.31 10.09 -4.26
N GLU A 70 -1.32 9.83 -5.55
CA GLU A 70 -0.26 10.28 -6.47
C GLU A 70 1.12 9.73 -6.12
N LEU A 71 1.18 8.43 -5.88
CA LEU A 71 2.43 7.73 -5.59
C LEU A 71 2.99 7.05 -6.83
N THR A 72 4.30 6.86 -6.85
CA THR A 72 4.97 6.11 -7.88
C THR A 72 5.67 4.90 -7.27
N LEU A 73 5.44 3.73 -7.85
CA LEU A 73 6.13 2.50 -7.49
C LEU A 73 7.24 2.25 -8.49
N TYR A 74 8.46 2.13 -8.01
CA TYR A 74 9.61 1.71 -8.81
C TYR A 74 9.97 0.27 -8.48
N THR A 75 10.12 -0.55 -9.52
CA THR A 75 10.62 -1.92 -9.38
C THR A 75 11.92 -2.01 -10.17
N ILE A 76 13.02 -2.32 -9.50
CA ILE A 76 14.33 -2.40 -10.12
C ILE A 76 14.87 -3.81 -9.95
N ARG A 77 15.13 -4.49 -11.06
CA ARG A 77 15.83 -5.78 -11.07
C ARG A 77 17.32 -5.53 -11.14
N HIS A 78 18.09 -6.35 -10.44
CA HIS A 78 19.55 -6.21 -10.40
C HIS A 78 19.97 -4.81 -9.95
N PHE A 79 19.34 -4.35 -8.86
CA PHE A 79 19.54 -2.98 -8.40
C PHE A 79 20.97 -2.73 -7.90
N THR A 80 21.40 -1.47 -8.04
CA THR A 80 22.60 -0.94 -7.40
C THR A 80 22.21 0.15 -6.42
N GLU A 81 23.08 0.44 -5.44
CA GLU A 81 22.82 1.54 -4.51
C GLU A 81 22.68 2.87 -5.24
N GLU A 82 23.46 3.09 -6.29
CA GLU A 82 23.39 4.30 -7.11
C GLU A 82 22.01 4.46 -7.77
N ALA A 83 21.44 3.39 -8.32
CA ALA A 83 20.12 3.41 -8.93
C ALA A 83 19.04 3.74 -7.90
N ILE A 84 19.15 3.17 -6.70
CA ILE A 84 18.21 3.45 -5.60
C ILE A 84 18.35 4.92 -5.17
N ASP A 85 19.55 5.43 -5.00
CA ASP A 85 19.79 6.82 -4.61
C ASP A 85 19.17 7.81 -5.60
N LYS A 86 19.24 7.53 -6.89
CA LYS A 86 18.62 8.37 -7.92
C LYS A 86 17.10 8.44 -7.76
N ILE A 87 16.46 7.31 -7.45
CA ILE A 87 15.01 7.25 -7.27
C ILE A 87 14.60 7.98 -6.01
N GLU A 88 15.35 7.81 -4.94
CA GLU A 88 15.04 8.39 -3.63
C GLU A 88 15.35 9.90 -3.56
N SER A 89 16.17 10.42 -4.45
CA SER A 89 16.60 11.82 -4.43
C SER A 89 15.42 12.78 -4.53
N ASN A 90 15.31 13.71 -3.56
CA ASN A 90 14.28 14.74 -3.48
C ASN A 90 12.84 14.20 -3.41
N LYS A 91 12.67 12.94 -3.01
CA LYS A 91 11.36 12.31 -2.91
C LYS A 91 11.17 11.71 -1.53
N LYS A 92 9.92 11.69 -1.07
CA LYS A 92 9.57 11.04 0.18
C LYS A 92 9.36 9.55 -0.08
N VAL A 93 10.20 8.71 0.52
CA VAL A 93 10.08 7.26 0.43
C VAL A 93 9.08 6.78 1.48
N LEU A 94 8.02 6.10 1.04
CA LEU A 94 6.99 5.57 1.92
C LEU A 94 7.19 4.10 2.23
N ILE A 95 7.56 3.32 1.22
CA ILE A 95 7.85 1.89 1.36
C ILE A 95 9.09 1.57 0.56
N LYS A 96 9.97 0.75 1.15
CA LYS A 96 11.14 0.23 0.48
C LYS A 96 11.29 -1.25 0.83
N GLN A 97 11.24 -2.11 -0.17
CA GLN A 97 11.42 -3.54 -0.01
C GLN A 97 12.57 -3.99 -0.90
N LEU A 98 13.56 -4.61 -0.28
CA LEU A 98 14.73 -5.13 -0.98
C LEU A 98 14.74 -6.65 -0.88
N SER A 99 14.91 -7.31 -2.00
CA SER A 99 15.21 -8.73 -2.06
C SER A 99 16.63 -8.89 -2.62
N ARG A 100 17.05 -10.12 -2.86
CA ARG A 100 18.41 -10.40 -3.31
C ARG A 100 18.81 -9.64 -4.59
N GLU A 101 17.86 -9.51 -5.54
CA GLU A 101 18.13 -8.89 -6.85
C GLU A 101 17.14 -7.79 -7.23
N THR A 102 16.09 -7.60 -6.45
CA THR A 102 15.00 -6.70 -6.81
C THR A 102 14.73 -5.69 -5.70
N ALA A 103 14.56 -4.43 -6.08
CA ALA A 103 14.13 -3.37 -5.18
C ALA A 103 12.75 -2.88 -5.60
N GLN A 104 11.86 -2.70 -4.62
CA GLN A 104 10.57 -2.05 -4.81
C GLN A 104 10.49 -0.84 -3.91
N ILE A 105 10.25 0.33 -4.49
CA ILE A 105 10.27 1.60 -3.76
C ILE A 105 9.03 2.40 -4.12
N VAL A 106 8.27 2.79 -3.11
CA VAL A 106 7.11 3.66 -3.28
C VAL A 106 7.45 5.04 -2.79
N VAL A 107 7.35 6.02 -3.66
CA VAL A 107 7.71 7.39 -3.37
C VAL A 107 6.55 8.34 -3.63
N GLN A 108 6.55 9.45 -2.90
CA GLN A 108 5.66 10.58 -3.09
C GLN A 108 6.47 11.74 -3.66
N SER A 109 6.02 12.24 -4.79
CA SER A 109 6.67 13.36 -5.46
C SER A 109 6.50 14.66 -4.69
#